data_f3437ea2e4c844030b53218a423ef3b8
#
_entry.id   f3437ea2e4c844030b53218a423ef3b8
#
_cell.length_a   1.000
_cell.length_b   1.000
_cell.length_c   1.000
_cell.angle_alpha   90.00
_cell.angle_beta   90.00
_cell.angle_gamma   90.00
#
_symmetry.space_group_name_H-M   'P 1'
#
loop_
_entity.id
_entity.type
_entity.pdbx_description
1 polymer ?
#
loop_
_entity_poly.entity_id
_entity_poly.type
_entity_poly.pdbx_seq_one_letter_code
_entity_poly.pdbx_strand_id
1 'polypeptide(L)'
;MRILLAWFSQSPGTENLISALKDAGHEVVYWVGGGDDRKIKIPGTIVHTHNAARNGLPAPGIDTSKFYPPEEALIKQLYETESLVLTMMNKRFDWMCVDERKHTYYNTLQYWNGVMNQYCPNVVIFSVVPHAPFSYIIYGLARLMNIKIILFDTISRVGVPDSDRILMSLGSWESSSPLLEALEKNKGKNFSLEDLSKDLQQYYKLHTANYSGDPTPLCIKEDKDKYSGFRLAALKAKMVAGSIKDFTIFEKTLAYIQKLFRKNIKQEYVSLQSEPDFARKFIYVPLHYQPECSTSPQGGIFVDQILMIEVLSASISNDWLIYVKEHPVQWLFRGLNFFSSRYRGYYKRMSKLKNVKLMPIEADSYALIRHSQAVATVIGSAGFEAILRSKPVIIFGHPWYQYCHAVFRVGGVESCKEVFQKIVNGFSVDQQKIINYLKAFDDVSVQGFAAISQPMAERLKKSGREEMQNIIETLLPELVKYS
;
A
#
# COMPACT_ATOMS: atom_id res chain seq x y z
N MET A 1 -15.22 0.03 -25.77
CA MET A 1 -15.35 0.93 -24.61
C MET A 1 -14.29 2.01 -24.67
N ARG A 2 -14.53 3.16 -24.03
CA ARG A 2 -13.56 4.25 -23.86
C ARG A 2 -12.85 4.08 -22.49
N ILE A 3 -11.55 3.96 -22.51
CA ILE A 3 -10.75 3.58 -21.34
C ILE A 3 -9.82 4.74 -20.92
N LEU A 4 -9.87 5.11 -19.64
CA LEU A 4 -8.82 5.86 -18.98
C LEU A 4 -7.87 4.85 -18.29
N LEU A 5 -6.63 4.82 -18.75
CA LEU A 5 -5.62 3.91 -18.24
C LEU A 5 -4.66 4.64 -17.28
N ALA A 6 -4.77 4.35 -15.99
CA ALA A 6 -3.83 4.82 -14.96
C ALA A 6 -2.75 3.74 -14.73
N TRP A 7 -1.79 3.70 -15.65
CA TRP A 7 -0.81 2.63 -15.73
C TRP A 7 0.62 3.17 -15.80
N PHE A 8 1.49 2.62 -14.99
CA PHE A 8 2.87 3.07 -14.91
C PHE A 8 3.67 2.62 -16.14
N SER A 9 4.16 3.54 -16.97
CA SER A 9 4.76 3.25 -18.28
C SER A 9 6.15 2.60 -18.21
N GLN A 10 6.83 2.70 -17.06
CA GLN A 10 8.09 1.98 -16.88
C GLN A 10 7.89 0.48 -16.64
N SER A 11 6.65 0.02 -16.52
CA SER A 11 6.35 -1.41 -16.57
C SER A 11 6.60 -1.92 -17.97
N PRO A 12 7.55 -2.85 -18.18
CA PRO A 12 7.78 -3.42 -19.49
C PRO A 12 6.49 -4.02 -20.04
N GLY A 13 6.23 -3.80 -21.33
CA GLY A 13 5.02 -4.32 -21.99
C GLY A 13 3.76 -3.47 -21.87
N THR A 14 3.80 -2.26 -21.28
CA THR A 14 2.61 -1.37 -21.22
C THR A 14 2.09 -1.02 -22.62
N GLU A 15 2.98 -0.87 -23.60
CA GLU A 15 2.57 -0.65 -24.99
C GLU A 15 1.82 -1.86 -25.56
N ASN A 16 2.22 -3.08 -25.18
CA ASN A 16 1.51 -4.30 -25.57
C ASN A 16 0.09 -4.34 -24.98
N LEU A 17 -0.07 -3.90 -23.70
CA LEU A 17 -1.38 -3.78 -23.08
C LEU A 17 -2.28 -2.82 -23.89
N ILE A 18 -1.76 -1.65 -24.24
CA ILE A 18 -2.53 -0.65 -25.00
C ILE A 18 -2.87 -1.18 -26.39
N SER A 19 -1.94 -1.87 -27.05
CA SER A 19 -2.21 -2.52 -28.35
C SER A 19 -3.28 -3.58 -28.22
N ALA A 20 -3.18 -4.48 -27.25
CA ALA A 20 -4.17 -5.54 -27.02
C ALA A 20 -5.56 -4.99 -26.73
N LEU A 21 -5.67 -3.90 -25.97
CA LEU A 21 -6.94 -3.22 -25.73
C LEU A 21 -7.54 -2.65 -27.03
N LYS A 22 -6.71 -2.05 -27.89
CA LYS A 22 -7.16 -1.53 -29.20
C LYS A 22 -7.56 -2.65 -30.16
N ASP A 23 -6.79 -3.73 -30.22
CA ASP A 23 -7.06 -4.89 -31.06
C ASP A 23 -8.37 -5.59 -30.63
N ALA A 24 -8.71 -5.51 -29.34
CA ALA A 24 -9.99 -5.96 -28.82
C ALA A 24 -11.15 -4.97 -29.03
N GLY A 25 -10.94 -3.90 -29.82
CA GLY A 25 -11.98 -2.92 -30.17
C GLY A 25 -12.26 -1.89 -29.08
N HIS A 26 -11.36 -1.68 -28.12
CA HIS A 26 -11.48 -0.64 -27.12
C HIS A 26 -10.65 0.60 -27.49
N GLU A 27 -11.10 1.77 -27.05
CA GLU A 27 -10.42 3.05 -27.26
C GLU A 27 -9.73 3.49 -25.95
N VAL A 28 -8.40 3.53 -25.92
CA VAL A 28 -7.65 4.14 -24.82
C VAL A 28 -7.62 5.64 -25.06
N VAL A 29 -8.58 6.37 -24.47
CA VAL A 29 -8.75 7.82 -24.68
C VAL A 29 -7.73 8.65 -23.91
N TYR A 30 -7.30 8.14 -22.76
CA TYR A 30 -6.35 8.81 -21.87
C TYR A 30 -5.46 7.80 -21.16
N TRP A 31 -4.15 8.03 -21.17
CA TRP A 31 -3.18 7.22 -20.46
C TRP A 31 -2.33 8.07 -19.53
N VAL A 32 -2.44 7.81 -18.21
CA VAL A 32 -1.51 8.35 -17.21
C VAL A 32 -0.40 7.34 -17.03
N GLY A 33 0.75 7.62 -17.65
CA GLY A 33 1.91 6.74 -17.66
C GLY A 33 2.96 7.09 -16.62
N GLY A 34 4.12 6.49 -16.73
CA GLY A 34 5.32 6.80 -15.95
C GLY A 34 6.42 7.37 -16.83
N GLY A 35 7.50 7.86 -16.18
CA GLY A 35 8.73 8.31 -16.83
C GLY A 35 8.63 9.63 -17.59
N ASP A 36 9.82 10.18 -17.91
CA ASP A 36 9.98 11.37 -18.75
C ASP A 36 9.97 11.02 -20.25
N ASP A 37 9.42 9.87 -20.63
CA ASP A 37 9.38 9.42 -22.01
C ASP A 37 8.36 10.24 -22.83
N ARG A 38 8.68 11.52 -23.00
CA ARG A 38 7.99 12.46 -23.90
C ARG A 38 7.93 11.98 -25.35
N LYS A 39 8.50 10.82 -25.65
CA LYS A 39 8.59 10.23 -26.98
C LYS A 39 7.46 9.28 -27.32
N ILE A 40 6.73 8.78 -26.33
CA ILE A 40 5.63 7.84 -26.60
C ILE A 40 4.43 8.64 -27.11
N LYS A 41 4.14 8.47 -28.39
CA LYS A 41 2.92 9.00 -29.04
C LYS A 41 2.08 7.82 -29.46
N ILE A 42 0.87 7.76 -28.94
CA ILE A 42 -0.13 6.74 -29.31
C ILE A 42 -1.26 7.47 -30.03
N PRO A 43 -1.52 7.19 -31.30
CA PRO A 43 -2.58 7.85 -32.03
C PRO A 43 -3.93 7.74 -31.31
N GLY A 44 -4.63 8.85 -31.17
CA GLY A 44 -5.94 8.91 -30.50
C GLY A 44 -5.92 8.82 -28.97
N THR A 45 -4.73 8.72 -28.34
CA THR A 45 -4.60 8.64 -26.89
C THR A 45 -3.88 9.87 -26.34
N ILE A 46 -4.45 10.53 -25.34
CA ILE A 46 -3.74 11.56 -24.57
C ILE A 46 -2.74 10.84 -23.64
N VAL A 47 -1.46 11.17 -23.80
CA VAL A 47 -0.40 10.62 -22.93
C VAL A 47 0.01 11.66 -21.89
N HIS A 48 -0.18 11.31 -20.63
CA HIS A 48 0.15 12.14 -19.47
C HIS A 48 1.25 11.46 -18.65
N THR A 49 2.39 12.11 -18.49
CA THR A 49 3.47 11.50 -17.71
C THR A 49 3.10 11.42 -16.23
N HIS A 50 3.56 10.36 -15.57
CA HIS A 50 3.30 10.16 -14.14
C HIS A 50 3.83 11.34 -13.29
N ASN A 51 5.02 11.86 -13.63
CA ASN A 51 5.60 12.98 -12.91
C ASN A 51 4.81 14.27 -13.08
N ALA A 52 4.30 14.56 -14.28
CA ALA A 52 3.44 15.72 -14.49
C ALA A 52 2.15 15.60 -13.70
N ALA A 53 1.45 14.45 -13.78
CA ALA A 53 0.23 14.20 -13.02
C ALA A 53 0.44 14.31 -11.49
N ARG A 54 1.55 13.77 -10.96
CA ARG A 54 1.89 13.87 -9.53
C ARG A 54 2.18 15.30 -9.07
N ASN A 55 2.63 16.17 -9.96
CA ASN A 55 2.91 17.59 -9.67
C ASN A 55 1.72 18.50 -9.99
N GLY A 56 0.56 17.95 -10.37
CA GLY A 56 -0.61 18.74 -10.74
C GLY A 56 -0.47 19.49 -12.07
N LEU A 57 0.50 19.12 -12.91
CA LEU A 57 0.70 19.73 -14.22
C LEU A 57 -0.21 19.04 -15.25
N PRO A 58 -0.82 19.78 -16.19
CA PRO A 58 -1.68 19.20 -17.23
C PRO A 58 -0.89 18.35 -18.23
N ALA A 59 -1.59 17.43 -18.90
CA ALA A 59 -1.00 16.72 -20.02
C ALA A 59 -0.76 17.66 -21.21
N PRO A 60 0.28 17.41 -22.02
CA PRO A 60 0.55 18.21 -23.21
C PRO A 60 -0.65 18.20 -24.19
N GLY A 61 -1.01 19.37 -24.69
CA GLY A 61 -2.08 19.52 -25.69
C GLY A 61 -3.50 19.56 -25.12
N ILE A 62 -3.69 19.51 -23.81
CA ILE A 62 -5.00 19.73 -23.19
C ILE A 62 -5.23 21.24 -22.97
N ASP A 63 -6.35 21.73 -23.50
CA ASP A 63 -6.84 23.07 -23.19
C ASP A 63 -7.63 23.02 -21.87
N THR A 64 -7.01 23.53 -20.82
CA THR A 64 -7.61 23.60 -19.49
C THR A 64 -8.49 24.84 -19.28
N SER A 65 -8.57 25.76 -20.24
CA SER A 65 -9.37 27.00 -20.11
C SER A 65 -10.87 26.71 -19.94
N LYS A 66 -11.32 25.53 -20.35
CA LYS A 66 -12.70 25.05 -20.21
C LYS A 66 -12.94 24.23 -18.94
N PHE A 67 -11.95 24.04 -18.09
CA PHE A 67 -12.08 23.31 -16.85
C PHE A 67 -12.43 24.28 -15.73
N TYR A 68 -13.64 24.22 -15.26
CA TYR A 68 -14.13 25.10 -14.20
C TYR A 68 -13.69 24.62 -12.82
N PRO A 69 -13.49 25.56 -11.86
CA PRO A 69 -13.25 25.19 -10.46
C PRO A 69 -14.34 24.27 -9.94
N PRO A 70 -14.03 23.36 -9.01
CA PRO A 70 -15.03 22.43 -8.47
C PRO A 70 -16.09 23.18 -7.67
N GLU A 71 -17.35 22.84 -7.90
CA GLU A 71 -18.49 23.39 -7.17
C GLU A 71 -18.58 22.81 -5.76
N GLU A 72 -19.25 23.52 -4.86
CA GLU A 72 -19.48 23.11 -3.46
C GLU A 72 -20.10 21.71 -3.37
N ALA A 73 -21.05 21.40 -4.23
CA ALA A 73 -21.72 20.09 -4.25
C ALA A 73 -20.74 18.95 -4.57
N LEU A 74 -19.83 19.14 -5.54
CA LEU A 74 -18.81 18.17 -5.89
C LEU A 74 -17.81 17.97 -4.75
N ILE A 75 -17.36 19.07 -4.13
CA ILE A 75 -16.43 19.03 -2.99
C ILE A 75 -17.05 18.24 -1.84
N LYS A 76 -18.32 18.52 -1.48
CA LYS A 76 -19.03 17.83 -0.39
C LYS A 76 -19.13 16.31 -0.62
N GLN A 77 -19.41 15.88 -1.85
CA GLN A 77 -19.49 14.47 -2.21
C GLN A 77 -18.13 13.75 -2.15
N LEU A 78 -17.03 14.50 -2.20
CA LEU A 78 -15.67 13.99 -2.19
C LEU A 78 -14.88 14.29 -0.89
N TYR A 79 -15.55 14.62 0.23
CA TYR A 79 -14.86 14.90 1.50
C TYR A 79 -14.03 13.73 2.01
N GLU A 80 -14.49 12.50 1.84
CA GLU A 80 -13.69 11.32 2.19
C GLU A 80 -12.45 11.21 1.31
N THR A 81 -12.61 11.45 0.00
CA THR A 81 -11.50 11.50 -0.94
C THR A 81 -10.49 12.60 -0.57
N GLU A 82 -10.96 13.81 -0.23
CA GLU A 82 -10.12 14.91 0.23
C GLU A 82 -9.31 14.52 1.46
N SER A 83 -9.95 13.94 2.47
CA SER A 83 -9.31 13.53 3.72
C SER A 83 -8.13 12.56 3.47
N LEU A 84 -8.35 11.54 2.64
CA LEU A 84 -7.31 10.56 2.31
C LEU A 84 -6.21 11.15 1.42
N VAL A 85 -6.57 12.02 0.46
CA VAL A 85 -5.59 12.70 -0.38
C VAL A 85 -4.67 13.61 0.43
N LEU A 86 -5.19 14.35 1.40
CA LEU A 86 -4.38 15.19 2.30
C LEU A 86 -3.35 14.34 3.07
N THR A 87 -3.72 13.11 3.46
CA THR A 87 -2.79 12.15 4.08
C THR A 87 -1.75 11.64 3.09
N MET A 88 -2.15 11.32 1.85
CA MET A 88 -1.22 10.91 0.78
C MET A 88 -0.20 11.98 0.44
N MET A 89 -0.58 13.25 0.58
CA MET A 89 0.31 14.41 0.35
C MET A 89 1.49 14.46 1.33
N ASN A 90 1.44 13.80 2.48
CA ASN A 90 2.57 13.69 3.41
C ASN A 90 3.82 13.08 2.77
N LYS A 91 3.68 12.31 1.70
CA LYS A 91 4.82 11.68 1.01
C LYS A 91 5.65 12.68 0.20
N ARG A 92 5.05 13.76 -0.30
CA ARG A 92 5.69 14.69 -1.25
C ARG A 92 5.49 16.16 -0.92
N PHE A 93 4.38 16.51 -0.30
CA PHE A 93 3.96 17.89 -0.04
C PHE A 93 3.94 18.19 1.47
N ASP A 94 4.79 17.50 2.25
CA ASP A 94 4.87 17.64 3.70
C ASP A 94 5.33 19.03 4.17
N TRP A 95 6.00 19.78 3.29
CA TRP A 95 6.41 21.16 3.49
C TRP A 95 5.27 22.18 3.35
N MET A 96 4.17 21.82 2.67
CA MET A 96 2.99 22.68 2.51
C MET A 96 2.14 22.67 3.78
N CYS A 97 1.56 23.84 4.13
CA CYS A 97 0.53 23.90 5.16
C CYS A 97 -0.78 23.25 4.68
N VAL A 98 -1.72 23.06 5.61
CA VAL A 98 -3.00 22.35 5.28
C VAL A 98 -3.78 23.09 4.21
N ASP A 99 -3.84 24.43 4.28
CA ASP A 99 -4.61 25.24 3.33
C ASP A 99 -4.01 25.16 1.91
N GLU A 100 -2.68 25.17 1.78
CA GLU A 100 -2.01 24.99 0.49
C GLU A 100 -2.26 23.61 -0.09
N ARG A 101 -2.26 22.55 0.76
CA ARG A 101 -2.60 21.17 0.32
C ARG A 101 -4.05 21.09 -0.15
N LYS A 102 -4.98 21.72 0.56
CA LYS A 102 -6.39 21.76 0.15
C LYS A 102 -6.55 22.48 -1.18
N HIS A 103 -5.90 23.61 -1.37
CA HIS A 103 -5.95 24.32 -2.65
C HIS A 103 -5.33 23.50 -3.80
N THR A 104 -4.20 22.81 -3.53
CA THR A 104 -3.58 21.87 -4.48
C THR A 104 -4.52 20.71 -4.82
N TYR A 105 -5.26 20.20 -3.83
CA TYR A 105 -6.30 19.19 -4.04
C TYR A 105 -7.40 19.73 -4.97
N TYR A 106 -7.93 20.94 -4.74
CA TYR A 106 -8.97 21.51 -5.57
C TYR A 106 -8.52 21.77 -7.01
N ASN A 107 -7.29 22.23 -7.21
CA ASN A 107 -6.71 22.39 -8.56
C ASN A 107 -6.58 21.03 -9.27
N THR A 108 -6.17 20.00 -8.55
CA THR A 108 -6.05 18.64 -9.10
C THR A 108 -7.43 18.06 -9.40
N LEU A 109 -8.42 18.31 -8.53
CA LEU A 109 -9.81 17.90 -8.74
C LEU A 109 -10.42 18.60 -9.96
N GLN A 110 -10.20 19.91 -10.12
CA GLN A 110 -10.63 20.69 -11.30
C GLN A 110 -10.11 20.04 -12.57
N TYR A 111 -8.81 19.75 -12.62
CA TYR A 111 -8.19 19.14 -13.80
C TYR A 111 -8.80 17.79 -14.15
N TRP A 112 -8.87 16.87 -13.18
CA TRP A 112 -9.37 15.52 -13.44
C TRP A 112 -10.86 15.48 -13.67
N ASN A 113 -11.65 16.32 -13.04
CA ASN A 113 -13.07 16.48 -13.35
C ASN A 113 -13.28 16.97 -14.79
N GLY A 114 -12.47 17.94 -15.24
CA GLY A 114 -12.46 18.38 -16.64
C GLY A 114 -12.09 17.26 -17.62
N VAL A 115 -11.05 16.47 -17.32
CA VAL A 115 -10.63 15.31 -18.12
C VAL A 115 -11.74 14.26 -18.20
N MET A 116 -12.35 13.89 -17.07
CA MET A 116 -13.40 12.87 -17.03
C MET A 116 -14.63 13.29 -17.85
N ASN A 117 -15.02 14.56 -17.77
CA ASN A 117 -16.14 15.10 -18.54
C ASN A 117 -15.82 15.25 -20.04
N GLN A 118 -14.59 15.63 -20.39
CA GLN A 118 -14.20 15.83 -21.79
C GLN A 118 -13.99 14.52 -22.54
N TYR A 119 -13.37 13.52 -21.89
CA TYR A 119 -13.03 12.26 -22.54
C TYR A 119 -14.05 11.15 -22.28
N CYS A 120 -14.99 11.33 -21.36
CA CYS A 120 -16.08 10.42 -21.04
C CYS A 120 -15.68 8.94 -21.04
N PRO A 121 -14.73 8.51 -20.20
CA PRO A 121 -14.34 7.10 -20.13
C PRO A 121 -15.49 6.26 -19.57
N ASN A 122 -15.68 5.05 -20.12
CA ASN A 122 -16.62 4.07 -19.58
C ASN A 122 -15.97 3.20 -18.49
N VAL A 123 -14.64 3.09 -18.54
CA VAL A 123 -13.83 2.27 -17.64
C VAL A 123 -12.57 3.03 -17.24
N VAL A 124 -12.20 2.94 -15.97
CA VAL A 124 -10.89 3.36 -15.48
C VAL A 124 -10.13 2.12 -15.00
N ILE A 125 -8.92 1.92 -15.52
CA ILE A 125 -8.07 0.79 -15.15
C ILE A 125 -6.83 1.31 -14.41
N PHE A 126 -6.58 0.77 -13.21
CA PHE A 126 -5.42 1.12 -12.39
C PHE A 126 -4.46 -0.07 -12.27
N SER A 127 -3.18 0.19 -12.50
CA SER A 127 -2.11 -0.82 -12.32
C SER A 127 -1.84 -1.18 -10.86
N VAL A 128 -2.25 -0.34 -9.94
CA VAL A 128 -2.13 -0.52 -8.49
C VAL A 128 -3.31 0.14 -7.79
N VAL A 129 -3.57 -0.21 -6.54
CA VAL A 129 -4.51 0.54 -5.72
C VAL A 129 -4.12 2.03 -5.72
N PRO A 130 -5.04 2.94 -6.06
CA PRO A 130 -4.73 4.36 -6.17
C PRO A 130 -4.22 4.94 -4.84
N HIS A 131 -2.95 5.35 -4.79
CA HIS A 131 -2.29 5.82 -3.58
C HIS A 131 -1.48 7.13 -3.78
N ALA A 132 -1.65 7.74 -4.96
CA ALA A 132 -1.14 9.09 -5.21
C ALA A 132 -2.33 10.06 -5.32
N PRO A 133 -2.15 11.34 -4.94
CA PRO A 133 -3.24 12.32 -4.95
C PRO A 133 -4.07 12.31 -6.24
N PHE A 134 -3.42 12.39 -7.41
CA PHE A 134 -4.12 12.40 -8.69
C PHE A 134 -4.90 11.10 -8.97
N SER A 135 -4.29 9.94 -8.71
CA SER A 135 -4.93 8.65 -9.00
C SER A 135 -6.11 8.38 -8.05
N TYR A 136 -6.03 8.82 -6.80
CA TYR A 136 -7.13 8.68 -5.86
C TYR A 136 -8.29 9.65 -6.16
N ILE A 137 -7.99 10.84 -6.68
CA ILE A 137 -9.00 11.77 -7.19
C ILE A 137 -9.73 11.17 -8.41
N ILE A 138 -8.99 10.57 -9.36
CA ILE A 138 -9.59 9.85 -10.51
C ILE A 138 -10.51 8.74 -10.00
N TYR A 139 -10.08 7.96 -9.00
CA TYR A 139 -10.88 6.90 -8.38
C TYR A 139 -12.17 7.45 -7.75
N GLY A 140 -12.07 8.52 -6.96
CA GLY A 140 -13.22 9.19 -6.34
C GLY A 140 -14.23 9.70 -7.37
N LEU A 141 -13.75 10.37 -8.43
CA LEU A 141 -14.57 10.83 -9.54
C LEU A 141 -15.23 9.67 -10.31
N ALA A 142 -14.48 8.59 -10.58
CA ALA A 142 -15.02 7.43 -11.28
C ALA A 142 -16.16 6.78 -10.48
N ARG A 143 -16.02 6.65 -9.16
CA ARG A 143 -17.11 6.17 -8.28
C ARG A 143 -18.33 7.09 -8.32
N LEU A 144 -18.12 8.39 -8.21
CA LEU A 144 -19.20 9.38 -8.22
C LEU A 144 -19.95 9.41 -9.55
N MET A 145 -19.24 9.23 -10.66
CA MET A 145 -19.80 9.21 -12.01
C MET A 145 -20.31 7.83 -12.44
N ASN A 146 -20.30 6.81 -11.54
CA ASN A 146 -20.66 5.42 -11.85
C ASN A 146 -19.88 4.82 -13.02
N ILE A 147 -18.62 5.24 -13.20
CA ILE A 147 -17.72 4.69 -14.21
C ILE A 147 -17.15 3.38 -13.67
N LYS A 148 -17.04 2.36 -14.51
CA LYS A 148 -16.47 1.06 -14.13
C LYS A 148 -15.01 1.20 -13.74
N ILE A 149 -14.61 0.52 -12.67
CA ILE A 149 -13.25 0.57 -12.13
C ILE A 149 -12.69 -0.84 -12.10
N ILE A 150 -11.51 -1.00 -12.67
CA ILE A 150 -10.70 -2.21 -12.56
C ILE A 150 -9.38 -1.85 -11.88
N LEU A 151 -9.04 -2.59 -10.84
CA LEU A 151 -7.86 -2.37 -10.03
C LEU A 151 -7.00 -3.63 -10.05
N PHE A 152 -5.72 -3.44 -10.20
CA PHE A 152 -4.73 -4.49 -9.95
C PHE A 152 -3.99 -4.19 -8.65
N ASP A 153 -3.66 -5.22 -7.91
CA ASP A 153 -2.80 -5.11 -6.73
C ASP A 153 -1.69 -6.16 -6.80
N THR A 154 -0.47 -5.74 -6.54
CA THR A 154 0.68 -6.65 -6.50
C THR A 154 0.92 -7.07 -5.07
N ILE A 155 0.74 -8.37 -4.82
CA ILE A 155 0.90 -9.00 -3.52
C ILE A 155 2.28 -9.62 -3.45
N SER A 156 3.18 -8.91 -2.75
CA SER A 156 4.54 -9.38 -2.51
C SER A 156 4.60 -10.32 -1.32
N ARG A 157 5.28 -11.46 -1.47
CA ARG A 157 5.44 -12.46 -0.43
C ARG A 157 6.87 -12.56 0.03
N VAL A 158 7.06 -12.31 1.31
CA VAL A 158 8.38 -12.28 1.93
C VAL A 158 8.97 -13.70 2.04
N GLY A 159 10.22 -13.84 1.66
CA GLY A 159 10.99 -15.09 1.86
C GLY A 159 10.95 -16.07 0.70
N VAL A 160 10.06 -15.91 -0.26
CA VAL A 160 10.00 -16.75 -1.47
C VAL A 160 10.33 -15.91 -2.69
N PRO A 161 11.45 -16.16 -3.37
CA PRO A 161 11.81 -15.47 -4.60
C PRO A 161 10.75 -15.68 -5.68
N ASP A 162 10.55 -14.67 -6.52
CA ASP A 162 9.66 -14.72 -7.70
C ASP A 162 8.21 -15.14 -7.40
N SER A 163 7.75 -14.89 -6.18
CA SER A 163 6.43 -15.30 -5.72
C SER A 163 5.39 -14.17 -5.73
N ASP A 164 5.70 -13.00 -6.30
CA ASP A 164 4.73 -11.92 -6.37
C ASP A 164 3.57 -12.30 -7.28
N ARG A 165 2.37 -11.93 -6.84
CA ARG A 165 1.14 -12.20 -7.57
C ARG A 165 0.31 -10.95 -7.74
N ILE A 166 -0.42 -10.91 -8.82
CA ILE A 166 -1.36 -9.85 -9.16
C ILE A 166 -2.77 -10.35 -8.87
N LEU A 167 -3.50 -9.56 -8.09
CA LEU A 167 -4.92 -9.77 -7.84
C LEU A 167 -5.69 -8.64 -8.51
N MET A 168 -6.70 -9.01 -9.32
CA MET A 168 -7.64 -8.06 -9.90
C MET A 168 -8.82 -7.85 -8.95
N SER A 169 -9.29 -6.61 -8.83
CA SER A 169 -10.50 -6.24 -8.10
C SER A 169 -11.38 -5.35 -8.96
N LEU A 170 -12.69 -5.45 -8.80
CA LEU A 170 -13.68 -4.73 -9.59
C LEU A 170 -14.42 -3.73 -8.69
N GLY A 171 -14.53 -2.50 -9.14
CA GLY A 171 -15.25 -1.42 -8.47
C GLY A 171 -14.53 -0.82 -7.27
N SER A 172 -13.98 -1.62 -6.37
CA SER A 172 -13.34 -1.16 -5.15
C SER A 172 -12.16 -2.03 -4.75
N TRP A 173 -11.18 -1.40 -4.11
CA TRP A 173 -10.08 -2.09 -3.41
C TRP A 173 -10.50 -2.66 -2.03
N GLU A 174 -11.63 -2.24 -1.51
CA GLU A 174 -12.17 -2.74 -0.23
C GLU A 174 -12.71 -4.16 -0.34
N SER A 175 -13.04 -4.60 -1.54
CA SER A 175 -13.49 -5.96 -1.80
C SER A 175 -12.98 -6.44 -3.16
N SER A 176 -12.58 -7.71 -3.23
CA SER A 176 -12.24 -8.38 -4.49
C SER A 176 -13.35 -9.34 -4.87
N SER A 177 -14.20 -8.94 -5.82
CA SER A 177 -15.29 -9.80 -6.31
C SER A 177 -14.77 -11.13 -6.87
N PRO A 178 -13.68 -11.18 -7.69
CA PRO A 178 -13.16 -12.45 -8.18
C PRO A 178 -12.74 -13.41 -7.06
N LEU A 179 -12.12 -12.88 -5.99
CA LEU A 179 -11.73 -13.70 -4.86
C LEU A 179 -12.95 -14.20 -4.07
N LEU A 180 -13.96 -13.36 -3.88
CA LEU A 180 -15.21 -13.77 -3.21
C LEU A 180 -15.96 -14.84 -4.00
N GLU A 181 -16.03 -14.71 -5.33
CA GLU A 181 -16.62 -15.70 -6.22
C GLU A 181 -15.87 -17.04 -6.15
N ALA A 182 -14.53 -17.02 -6.14
CA ALA A 182 -13.70 -18.21 -5.98
C ALA A 182 -13.91 -18.89 -4.62
N LEU A 183 -14.02 -18.10 -3.55
CA LEU A 183 -14.31 -18.62 -2.21
C LEU A 183 -15.67 -19.31 -2.15
N GLU A 184 -16.70 -18.72 -2.76
CA GLU A 184 -18.05 -19.34 -2.80
C GLU A 184 -18.05 -20.61 -3.68
N LYS A 185 -17.40 -20.58 -4.85
CA LYS A 185 -17.23 -21.76 -5.74
C LYS A 185 -16.51 -22.92 -5.04
N ASN A 186 -15.57 -22.61 -4.15
CA ASN A 186 -14.76 -23.59 -3.42
C ASN A 186 -15.35 -23.95 -2.05
N LYS A 187 -16.50 -23.40 -1.69
CA LYS A 187 -17.18 -23.65 -0.41
C LYS A 187 -17.49 -25.14 -0.22
N GLY A 188 -17.19 -25.64 0.96
CA GLY A 188 -17.40 -27.07 1.30
C GLY A 188 -16.41 -28.05 0.69
N LYS A 189 -15.44 -27.57 -0.12
CA LYS A 189 -14.35 -28.39 -0.62
C LYS A 189 -13.15 -28.31 0.33
N ASN A 190 -12.40 -29.40 0.41
CA ASN A 190 -11.11 -29.44 1.10
C ASN A 190 -10.02 -29.71 0.07
N PHE A 191 -9.05 -28.81 0.05
CA PHE A 191 -7.88 -28.90 -0.82
C PHE A 191 -6.66 -29.32 -0.01
N SER A 192 -5.77 -30.03 -0.66
CA SER A 192 -4.46 -30.35 -0.10
C SER A 192 -3.45 -29.26 -0.42
N LEU A 193 -2.30 -29.28 0.22
CA LEU A 193 -1.24 -28.33 -0.09
C LEU A 193 -0.72 -28.50 -1.53
N GLU A 194 -0.78 -29.72 -2.05
CA GLU A 194 -0.36 -30.11 -3.41
C GLU A 194 -1.26 -29.51 -4.50
N ASP A 195 -2.50 -29.14 -4.16
CA ASP A 195 -3.45 -28.49 -5.07
C ASP A 195 -3.12 -27.01 -5.33
N LEU A 196 -2.17 -26.45 -4.56
CA LEU A 196 -1.68 -25.08 -4.75
C LEU A 196 -0.53 -25.04 -5.75
N SER A 197 -0.33 -23.89 -6.36
CA SER A 197 0.87 -23.60 -7.15
C SER A 197 2.14 -23.71 -6.30
N LYS A 198 3.27 -24.06 -6.93
CA LYS A 198 4.55 -24.34 -6.24
C LYS A 198 5.04 -23.19 -5.35
N ASP A 199 4.86 -21.96 -5.79
CA ASP A 199 5.24 -20.76 -5.04
C ASP A 199 4.39 -20.57 -3.77
N LEU A 200 3.10 -20.87 -3.82
CA LEU A 200 2.22 -20.86 -2.63
C LEU A 200 2.51 -22.01 -1.68
N GLN A 201 2.81 -23.21 -2.20
CA GLN A 201 3.27 -24.33 -1.37
C GLN A 201 4.53 -23.98 -0.61
N GLN A 202 5.51 -23.36 -1.31
CA GLN A 202 6.78 -22.96 -0.71
C GLN A 202 6.58 -21.87 0.35
N TYR A 203 5.72 -20.87 0.06
CA TYR A 203 5.38 -19.81 1.00
C TYR A 203 4.71 -20.35 2.26
N TYR A 204 3.73 -21.25 2.09
CA TYR A 204 3.05 -21.91 3.21
C TYR A 204 4.05 -22.71 4.08
N LYS A 205 4.87 -23.57 3.46
CA LYS A 205 5.88 -24.39 4.18
C LYS A 205 6.88 -23.53 4.93
N LEU A 206 7.33 -22.44 4.31
CA LEU A 206 8.28 -21.51 4.93
C LEU A 206 7.70 -20.90 6.21
N HIS A 207 6.47 -20.42 6.18
CA HIS A 207 5.89 -19.66 7.28
C HIS A 207 5.21 -20.54 8.35
N THR A 208 4.83 -21.77 8.04
CA THR A 208 4.31 -22.73 9.01
C THR A 208 5.42 -23.49 9.75
N ALA A 209 6.60 -23.61 9.15
CA ALA A 209 7.78 -24.16 9.84
C ALA A 209 8.29 -23.18 10.90
N ASN A 210 9.13 -23.67 11.82
CA ASN A 210 9.86 -22.82 12.78
C ASN A 210 10.97 -22.03 12.05
N TYR A 211 10.58 -21.29 11.02
CA TYR A 211 11.50 -20.46 10.24
C TYR A 211 12.05 -19.32 11.12
N SER A 212 13.37 -19.30 11.26
CA SER A 212 14.15 -18.30 12.01
C SER A 212 14.97 -17.38 11.09
N GLY A 213 14.74 -17.45 9.77
CA GLY A 213 15.44 -16.61 8.79
C GLY A 213 15.05 -15.15 8.90
N ASP A 214 15.87 -14.29 8.31
CA ASP A 214 15.63 -12.85 8.26
C ASP A 214 14.38 -12.53 7.38
N PRO A 215 13.28 -12.08 8.00
CA PRO A 215 12.02 -11.78 7.28
C PRO A 215 12.08 -10.50 6.46
N THR A 216 13.24 -9.83 6.43
CA THR A 216 13.37 -8.53 5.79
C THR A 216 13.22 -8.70 4.27
N PRO A 217 12.25 -8.02 3.62
CA PRO A 217 12.11 -8.02 2.18
C PRO A 217 13.41 -7.60 1.47
N LEU A 218 13.67 -8.15 0.28
CA LEU A 218 14.87 -7.83 -0.50
C LEU A 218 15.04 -6.32 -0.74
N CYS A 219 13.95 -5.63 -1.07
CA CYS A 219 13.97 -4.18 -1.27
C CYS A 219 14.41 -3.40 -0.01
N ILE A 220 14.08 -3.92 1.17
CA ILE A 220 14.52 -3.32 2.44
C ILE A 220 16.00 -3.62 2.72
N LYS A 221 16.46 -4.84 2.42
CA LYS A 221 17.88 -5.19 2.54
C LYS A 221 18.74 -4.30 1.64
N GLU A 222 18.30 -4.11 0.41
CA GLU A 222 18.97 -3.23 -0.55
C GLU A 222 18.97 -1.76 -0.12
N ASP A 223 17.85 -1.28 0.43
CA ASP A 223 17.80 0.08 0.98
C ASP A 223 18.77 0.22 2.18
N LYS A 224 18.87 -0.77 3.06
CA LYS A 224 19.87 -0.77 4.13
C LYS A 224 21.30 -0.70 3.57
N ASP A 225 21.62 -1.47 2.56
CA ASP A 225 22.93 -1.47 1.91
C ASP A 225 23.21 -0.13 1.21
N LYS A 226 22.23 0.40 0.48
CA LYS A 226 22.33 1.70 -0.22
C LYS A 226 22.57 2.86 0.74
N TYR A 227 21.94 2.83 1.91
CA TYR A 227 21.98 3.90 2.90
C TYR A 227 22.95 3.58 4.06
N SER A 228 23.93 2.71 3.86
CA SER A 228 24.96 2.36 4.84
C SER A 228 26.36 2.61 4.33
N GLY A 229 27.33 2.75 5.25
CA GLY A 229 28.76 2.78 4.98
C GLY A 229 29.20 3.80 3.93
N PHE A 230 30.12 3.39 3.06
CA PHE A 230 30.70 4.24 2.01
C PHE A 230 29.67 4.68 0.97
N ARG A 231 28.68 3.85 0.67
CA ARG A 231 27.59 4.20 -0.28
C ARG A 231 26.78 5.40 0.22
N LEU A 232 26.49 5.45 1.50
CA LEU A 232 25.81 6.60 2.11
C LEU A 232 26.69 7.87 2.04
N ALA A 233 27.99 7.74 2.29
CA ALA A 233 28.93 8.86 2.19
C ALA A 233 28.98 9.41 0.73
N ALA A 234 29.10 8.54 -0.26
CA ALA A 234 29.08 8.90 -1.66
C ALA A 234 27.76 9.57 -2.09
N LEU A 235 26.61 9.06 -1.60
CA LEU A 235 25.30 9.65 -1.85
C LEU A 235 25.20 11.07 -1.26
N LYS A 236 25.69 11.26 -0.02
CA LYS A 236 25.74 12.57 0.61
C LYS A 236 26.62 13.56 -0.16
N ALA A 237 27.80 13.12 -0.59
CA ALA A 237 28.70 13.94 -1.41
C ALA A 237 28.05 14.37 -2.72
N LYS A 238 27.35 13.45 -3.40
CA LYS A 238 26.59 13.76 -4.63
C LYS A 238 25.46 14.75 -4.37
N MET A 239 24.74 14.61 -3.25
CA MET A 239 23.67 15.56 -2.86
C MET A 239 24.22 16.96 -2.57
N VAL A 240 25.36 17.05 -1.86
CA VAL A 240 26.04 18.32 -1.59
C VAL A 240 26.50 18.97 -2.88
N ALA A 241 27.17 18.23 -3.78
CA ALA A 241 27.61 18.74 -5.08
C ALA A 241 26.42 19.25 -5.93
N GLY A 242 25.31 18.51 -5.96
CA GLY A 242 24.08 18.95 -6.61
C GLY A 242 23.53 20.23 -5.99
N SER A 243 23.51 20.34 -4.67
CA SER A 243 23.00 21.50 -3.94
C SER A 243 23.87 22.77 -4.11
N ILE A 244 25.15 22.59 -4.37
CA ILE A 244 26.04 23.70 -4.76
C ILE A 244 25.70 24.16 -6.18
N LYS A 245 25.47 23.21 -7.09
CA LYS A 245 25.17 23.49 -8.50
C LYS A 245 23.84 24.20 -8.71
N ASP A 246 22.82 23.87 -7.90
CA ASP A 246 21.48 24.46 -7.97
C ASP A 246 21.26 25.62 -6.97
N PHE A 247 22.34 26.07 -6.30
CA PHE A 247 22.35 27.15 -5.29
C PHE A 247 21.44 26.91 -4.06
N THR A 248 20.96 25.70 -3.84
CA THR A 248 20.09 25.36 -2.68
C THR A 248 20.89 24.95 -1.45
N ILE A 249 22.22 25.04 -1.48
CA ILE A 249 23.11 24.59 -0.38
C ILE A 249 22.84 25.35 0.92
N PHE A 250 22.56 26.66 0.85
CA PHE A 250 22.31 27.48 2.04
C PHE A 250 21.00 27.09 2.72
N GLU A 251 19.92 26.92 1.97
CA GLU A 251 18.62 26.50 2.49
C GLU A 251 18.71 25.09 3.11
N LYS A 252 19.36 24.16 2.41
CA LYS A 252 19.55 22.78 2.88
C LYS A 252 20.46 22.72 4.11
N THR A 253 21.49 23.58 4.18
CA THR A 253 22.36 23.66 5.35
C THR A 253 21.62 24.21 6.55
N LEU A 254 20.85 25.29 6.39
CA LEU A 254 20.03 25.86 7.45
C LEU A 254 19.00 24.84 7.96
N ALA A 255 18.31 24.15 7.05
CA ALA A 255 17.39 23.07 7.40
C ALA A 255 18.08 21.91 8.13
N TYR A 256 19.31 21.56 7.75
CA TYR A 256 20.11 20.55 8.43
C TYR A 256 20.52 20.98 9.84
N ILE A 257 20.97 22.23 10.01
CA ILE A 257 21.32 22.83 11.32
C ILE A 257 20.07 22.83 12.22
N GLN A 258 18.93 23.32 11.73
CA GLN A 258 17.67 23.28 12.47
C GLN A 258 17.28 21.84 12.88
N LYS A 259 17.57 20.85 12.03
CA LYS A 259 17.33 19.43 12.31
C LYS A 259 18.23 18.91 13.44
N LEU A 260 19.49 19.35 13.54
CA LEU A 260 20.40 18.96 14.62
C LEU A 260 19.91 19.41 16.01
N PHE A 261 19.22 20.54 16.08
CA PHE A 261 18.65 21.08 17.32
C PHE A 261 17.23 20.54 17.62
N ARG A 262 16.59 19.84 16.71
CA ARG A 262 15.30 19.19 16.97
C ARG A 262 15.50 17.86 17.67
N LYS A 263 14.67 17.56 18.69
CA LYS A 263 14.67 16.23 19.31
C LYS A 263 14.46 15.16 18.23
N ASN A 264 15.37 14.21 18.17
CA ASN A 264 15.32 13.09 17.23
C ASN A 264 14.18 12.16 17.62
N ILE A 265 13.23 11.91 16.72
CA ILE A 265 12.07 11.03 16.95
C ILE A 265 12.53 9.58 17.21
N LYS A 266 13.64 9.15 16.62
CA LYS A 266 14.25 7.86 16.93
C LYS A 266 14.68 7.78 18.40
N GLN A 267 15.28 8.86 18.95
CA GLN A 267 15.64 8.93 20.37
C GLN A 267 14.41 8.90 21.28
N GLU A 268 13.30 9.54 20.87
CA GLU A 268 12.03 9.42 21.59
C GLU A 268 11.58 7.96 21.66
N TYR A 269 11.61 7.22 20.54
CA TYR A 269 11.25 5.81 20.51
C TYR A 269 12.16 4.96 21.40
N VAL A 270 13.49 5.09 21.23
CA VAL A 270 14.50 4.32 21.98
C VAL A 270 14.39 4.57 23.50
N SER A 271 14.07 5.81 23.91
CA SER A 271 13.92 6.14 25.34
C SER A 271 12.64 5.57 25.99
N LEU A 272 11.69 5.09 25.19
CA LEU A 272 10.40 4.57 25.65
C LEU A 272 10.25 3.06 25.45
N GLN A 273 11.21 2.41 24.80
CA GLN A 273 11.14 0.98 24.52
C GLN A 273 11.45 0.14 25.77
N SER A 274 10.95 -1.07 25.79
CA SER A 274 11.21 -2.07 26.83
C SER A 274 11.32 -3.46 26.21
N GLU A 275 12.11 -4.33 26.83
CA GLU A 275 12.21 -5.73 26.40
C GLU A 275 10.87 -6.46 26.54
N PRO A 276 10.56 -7.39 25.61
CA PRO A 276 9.34 -8.17 25.67
C PRO A 276 9.39 -9.18 26.82
N ASP A 277 8.33 -9.22 27.62
CA ASP A 277 8.08 -10.28 28.59
C ASP A 277 7.11 -11.32 28.00
N PHE A 278 7.65 -12.43 27.54
CA PHE A 278 6.87 -13.50 26.91
C PHE A 278 6.04 -14.33 27.90
N ALA A 279 6.18 -14.15 29.22
CA ALA A 279 5.31 -14.77 30.21
C ALA A 279 3.93 -14.06 30.32
N ARG A 280 3.83 -12.82 29.81
CA ARG A 280 2.59 -12.06 29.80
C ARG A 280 1.76 -12.37 28.56
N LYS A 281 0.43 -12.29 28.69
CA LYS A 281 -0.47 -12.32 27.55
C LYS A 281 -0.41 -10.98 26.81
N PHE A 282 -0.24 -11.01 25.49
CA PHE A 282 -0.16 -9.78 24.68
C PHE A 282 -0.69 -9.94 23.26
N ILE A 283 -1.11 -8.83 22.70
CA ILE A 283 -1.35 -8.65 21.26
C ILE A 283 -0.12 -7.97 20.66
N TYR A 284 0.41 -8.52 19.58
CA TYR A 284 1.52 -7.91 18.85
C TYR A 284 1.02 -6.96 17.76
N VAL A 285 1.57 -5.75 17.71
CA VAL A 285 1.24 -4.70 16.74
C VAL A 285 2.49 -4.23 16.01
N PRO A 286 2.79 -4.78 14.84
CA PRO A 286 3.81 -4.22 13.96
C PRO A 286 3.28 -2.95 13.31
N LEU A 287 3.98 -1.82 13.48
CA LEU A 287 3.64 -0.57 12.80
C LEU A 287 4.03 -0.64 11.33
N HIS A 288 3.22 0.00 10.50
CA HIS A 288 3.56 0.21 9.10
C HIS A 288 4.59 1.32 8.95
N TYR A 289 5.49 1.13 7.99
CA TYR A 289 6.37 2.20 7.52
C TYR A 289 5.54 3.38 7.00
N GLN A 290 5.96 4.59 7.35
CA GLN A 290 5.33 5.84 6.89
C GLN A 290 6.41 6.87 6.49
N PRO A 291 6.18 7.67 5.44
CA PRO A 291 5.03 7.66 4.52
C PRO A 291 5.19 6.56 3.47
N GLU A 292 4.23 5.66 3.44
CA GLU A 292 4.18 4.60 2.44
C GLU A 292 2.88 4.68 1.63
N CYS A 293 2.72 3.77 0.67
CA CYS A 293 1.62 3.87 -0.27
C CYS A 293 0.36 3.13 0.18
N SER A 294 0.52 2.01 0.88
CA SER A 294 -0.56 1.03 1.01
C SER A 294 -1.58 1.38 2.10
N THR A 295 -1.14 1.86 3.27
CA THR A 295 -2.07 2.24 4.36
C THR A 295 -2.99 3.39 3.99
N SER A 296 -2.58 4.25 3.08
CA SER A 296 -3.45 5.26 2.47
C SER A 296 -3.61 4.96 0.98
N PRO A 297 -4.74 4.41 0.48
CA PRO A 297 -6.07 4.47 1.10
C PRO A 297 -6.52 3.22 1.89
N GLN A 298 -5.88 2.05 1.78
CA GLN A 298 -6.40 0.75 2.23
C GLN A 298 -6.67 0.65 3.75
N GLY A 299 -6.07 1.52 4.53
CA GLY A 299 -6.31 1.64 5.98
C GLY A 299 -7.43 2.61 6.36
N GLY A 300 -7.95 3.40 5.41
CA GLY A 300 -8.95 4.42 5.69
C GLY A 300 -8.50 5.36 6.81
N ILE A 301 -9.34 5.56 7.82
CA ILE A 301 -9.03 6.41 8.99
C ILE A 301 -7.87 5.85 9.83
N PHE A 302 -7.62 4.55 9.78
CA PHE A 302 -6.54 3.90 10.54
C PHE A 302 -5.16 4.01 9.88
N VAL A 303 -5.03 4.82 8.84
CA VAL A 303 -3.73 5.39 8.45
C VAL A 303 -3.09 6.11 9.64
N ASP A 304 -3.88 6.69 10.54
CA ASP A 304 -3.48 7.05 11.89
C ASP A 304 -3.37 5.79 12.78
N GLN A 305 -2.17 5.26 12.86
CA GLN A 305 -1.90 4.05 13.62
C GLN A 305 -2.01 4.24 15.14
N ILE A 306 -1.96 5.49 15.63
CA ILE A 306 -2.25 5.78 17.05
C ILE A 306 -3.72 5.48 17.34
N LEU A 307 -4.63 5.92 16.47
CA LEU A 307 -6.05 5.64 16.62
C LEU A 307 -6.33 4.12 16.69
N MET A 308 -5.67 3.33 15.84
CA MET A 308 -5.74 1.86 15.90
C MET A 308 -5.32 1.33 17.28
N ILE A 309 -4.21 1.84 17.83
CA ILE A 309 -3.69 1.40 19.13
C ILE A 309 -4.60 1.87 20.28
N GLU A 310 -5.16 3.07 20.19
CA GLU A 310 -6.14 3.59 21.16
C GLU A 310 -7.40 2.71 21.17
N VAL A 311 -7.92 2.31 20.01
CA VAL A 311 -9.05 1.37 19.90
C VAL A 311 -8.72 0.02 20.53
N LEU A 312 -7.56 -0.56 20.21
CA LEU A 312 -7.11 -1.82 20.82
C LEU A 312 -6.97 -1.69 22.33
N SER A 313 -6.32 -0.64 22.81
CA SER A 313 -6.11 -0.38 24.24
C SER A 313 -7.41 -0.28 25.03
N ALA A 314 -8.44 0.32 24.42
CA ALA A 314 -9.76 0.46 25.02
C ALA A 314 -10.60 -0.83 24.97
N SER A 315 -10.19 -1.82 24.16
CA SER A 315 -10.99 -3.02 23.88
C SER A 315 -10.54 -4.26 24.64
N ILE A 316 -9.27 -4.31 25.07
CA ILE A 316 -8.71 -5.48 25.75
C ILE A 316 -8.73 -5.30 27.26
N SER A 317 -8.70 -6.42 28.00
CA SER A 317 -8.63 -6.40 29.47
C SER A 317 -7.28 -5.88 29.98
N ASN A 318 -7.27 -5.32 31.20
CA ASN A 318 -6.09 -4.67 31.78
C ASN A 318 -4.93 -5.62 32.10
N ASP A 319 -5.15 -6.93 32.14
CA ASP A 319 -4.15 -7.95 32.36
C ASP A 319 -3.37 -8.33 31.09
N TRP A 320 -3.87 -7.91 29.91
CA TRP A 320 -3.19 -8.10 28.63
C TRP A 320 -2.38 -6.86 28.24
N LEU A 321 -1.31 -7.10 27.50
CA LEU A 321 -0.45 -6.04 26.97
C LEU A 321 -0.61 -5.91 25.44
N ILE A 322 -0.24 -4.75 24.92
CA ILE A 322 -0.09 -4.47 23.51
C ILE A 322 1.38 -4.18 23.28
N TYR A 323 2.07 -5.07 22.57
CA TYR A 323 3.46 -4.89 22.19
C TYR A 323 3.54 -4.26 20.82
N VAL A 324 3.92 -2.99 20.78
CA VAL A 324 4.02 -2.20 19.55
C VAL A 324 5.48 -2.13 19.12
N LYS A 325 5.73 -2.54 17.88
CA LYS A 325 7.08 -2.47 17.31
C LYS A 325 7.09 -1.58 16.08
N GLU A 326 8.01 -0.61 16.03
CA GLU A 326 8.18 0.24 14.86
C GLU A 326 8.79 -0.54 13.70
N HIS A 327 8.42 -0.11 12.49
CA HIS A 327 8.93 -0.74 11.26
C HIS A 327 10.44 -0.51 11.11
N PRO A 328 11.23 -1.56 10.83
CA PRO A 328 12.71 -1.46 10.80
C PRO A 328 13.25 -0.41 9.83
N VAL A 329 12.54 -0.11 8.73
CA VAL A 329 12.97 0.91 7.76
C VAL A 329 12.51 2.32 8.11
N GLN A 330 11.72 2.52 9.16
CA GLN A 330 11.26 3.87 9.54
C GLN A 330 12.41 4.85 9.77
N TRP A 331 13.54 4.33 10.23
CA TRP A 331 14.74 5.10 10.55
C TRP A 331 15.82 5.06 9.45
N LEU A 332 15.59 4.38 8.33
CA LEU A 332 16.50 4.46 7.21
C LEU A 332 16.47 5.86 6.61
N PHE A 333 17.65 6.39 6.32
CA PHE A 333 17.80 7.73 5.77
C PHE A 333 17.32 7.76 4.31
N ARG A 334 16.10 8.24 4.08
CA ARG A 334 15.50 8.42 2.76
C ARG A 334 15.34 9.90 2.36
N GLY A 335 16.22 10.79 2.86
CA GLY A 335 16.16 12.23 2.57
C GLY A 335 15.69 13.08 3.75
N LEU A 336 15.43 14.38 3.50
CA LEU A 336 15.11 15.36 4.53
C LEU A 336 13.69 15.26 5.10
N ASN A 337 12.78 14.57 4.41
CA ASN A 337 11.34 14.51 4.72
C ASN A 337 10.99 13.43 5.74
N PHE A 338 11.88 13.18 6.66
CA PHE A 338 11.78 12.09 7.63
C PHE A 338 10.69 12.29 8.70
N PHE A 339 10.13 13.49 8.81
CA PHE A 339 9.24 13.89 9.91
C PHE A 339 7.76 13.98 9.53
N SER A 340 7.39 13.76 8.27
CA SER A 340 6.02 13.99 7.80
C SER A 340 4.98 13.01 8.33
N SER A 341 5.42 11.85 8.86
CA SER A 341 4.52 10.76 9.25
C SER A 341 4.74 10.24 10.66
N ARG A 342 5.80 10.71 11.32
CA ARG A 342 6.08 10.52 12.75
C ARG A 342 6.43 11.88 13.32
N TYR A 343 5.54 12.46 14.11
CA TYR A 343 5.74 13.76 14.73
C TYR A 343 6.25 13.64 16.18
N ARG A 344 6.78 14.72 16.72
CA ARG A 344 7.26 14.77 18.10
C ARG A 344 6.13 14.47 19.08
N GLY A 345 6.34 13.53 19.98
CA GLY A 345 5.33 13.05 20.93
C GLY A 345 4.49 11.87 20.40
N TYR A 346 4.76 11.39 19.18
CA TYR A 346 4.05 10.26 18.57
C TYR A 346 4.13 9.00 19.44
N TYR A 347 5.34 8.59 19.81
CA TYR A 347 5.54 7.41 20.66
C TYR A 347 5.20 7.68 22.12
N LYS A 348 5.44 8.89 22.61
CA LYS A 348 5.02 9.31 23.95
C LYS A 348 3.51 9.23 24.12
N ARG A 349 2.72 9.48 23.06
CA ARG A 349 1.27 9.33 23.09
C ARG A 349 0.86 7.86 23.29
N MET A 350 1.49 6.95 22.56
CA MET A 350 1.27 5.50 22.71
C MET A 350 1.68 5.01 24.10
N SER A 351 2.85 5.42 24.60
CA SER A 351 3.36 4.97 25.91
C SER A 351 2.56 5.46 27.12
N LYS A 352 1.66 6.44 26.94
CA LYS A 352 0.72 6.86 28.00
C LYS A 352 -0.43 5.88 28.20
N LEU A 353 -0.71 5.02 27.23
CA LEU A 353 -1.72 3.96 27.37
C LEU A 353 -1.17 2.87 28.29
N LYS A 354 -1.90 2.57 29.38
CA LYS A 354 -1.38 1.74 30.51
C LYS A 354 -0.93 0.34 30.08
N ASN A 355 -1.58 -0.24 29.07
CA ASN A 355 -1.34 -1.59 28.58
C ASN A 355 -0.46 -1.63 27.32
N VAL A 356 0.09 -0.49 26.85
CA VAL A 356 0.94 -0.40 25.67
C VAL A 356 2.42 -0.36 26.06
N LYS A 357 3.23 -1.18 25.40
CA LYS A 357 4.69 -1.22 25.51
C LYS A 357 5.32 -1.14 24.14
N LEU A 358 6.33 -0.29 23.99
CA LEU A 358 7.10 -0.18 22.74
C LEU A 358 8.26 -1.17 22.77
N MET A 359 8.37 -2.01 21.74
CA MET A 359 9.40 -3.05 21.65
C MET A 359 10.65 -2.53 20.94
N PRO A 360 11.85 -3.04 21.26
CA PRO A 360 13.05 -2.72 20.49
C PRO A 360 12.87 -3.03 19.01
N ILE A 361 13.46 -2.21 18.13
CA ILE A 361 13.42 -2.46 16.67
C ILE A 361 14.09 -3.78 16.33
N GLU A 362 15.12 -4.13 17.10
CA GLU A 362 15.92 -5.34 16.96
C GLU A 362 15.21 -6.60 17.48
N ALA A 363 14.12 -6.45 18.25
CA ALA A 363 13.34 -7.60 18.74
C ALA A 363 12.88 -8.48 17.58
N ASP A 364 13.01 -9.80 17.73
CA ASP A 364 12.59 -10.76 16.71
C ASP A 364 11.07 -10.71 16.49
N SER A 365 10.65 -10.24 15.32
CA SER A 365 9.23 -10.14 14.95
C SER A 365 8.53 -11.50 14.93
N TYR A 366 9.25 -12.56 14.55
CA TYR A 366 8.67 -13.90 14.54
C TYR A 366 8.53 -14.48 15.95
N ALA A 367 9.46 -14.17 16.86
CA ALA A 367 9.28 -14.51 18.27
C ALA A 367 8.07 -13.77 18.85
N LEU A 368 7.90 -12.48 18.56
CA LEU A 368 6.74 -11.72 18.98
C LEU A 368 5.44 -12.33 18.45
N ILE A 369 5.39 -12.75 17.17
CA ILE A 369 4.23 -13.44 16.61
C ILE A 369 3.99 -14.78 17.33
N ARG A 370 5.01 -15.63 17.48
CA ARG A 370 4.88 -16.96 18.11
C ARG A 370 4.34 -16.91 19.53
N HIS A 371 4.77 -15.93 20.31
CA HIS A 371 4.36 -15.80 21.72
C HIS A 371 3.11 -14.96 21.94
N SER A 372 2.66 -14.19 20.92
CA SER A 372 1.41 -13.41 21.03
C SER A 372 0.16 -14.32 21.07
N GLN A 373 -0.92 -13.81 21.62
CA GLN A 373 -2.24 -14.41 21.53
C GLN A 373 -2.95 -14.05 20.22
N ALA A 374 -2.61 -12.87 19.66
CA ALA A 374 -3.08 -12.38 18.38
C ALA A 374 -2.10 -11.35 17.81
N VAL A 375 -2.21 -11.09 16.51
CA VAL A 375 -1.55 -9.97 15.85
C VAL A 375 -2.58 -8.96 15.41
N ALA A 376 -2.32 -7.66 15.61
CA ALA A 376 -3.19 -6.61 15.10
C ALA A 376 -2.40 -5.71 14.14
N THR A 377 -3.00 -5.38 13.00
CA THR A 377 -2.36 -4.57 11.96
C THR A 377 -3.40 -3.82 11.14
N VAL A 378 -3.00 -2.78 10.42
CA VAL A 378 -3.89 -2.14 9.46
C VAL A 378 -4.09 -3.07 8.25
N ILE A 379 -3.03 -3.33 7.48
CA ILE A 379 -3.04 -4.16 6.26
C ILE A 379 -1.75 -4.97 6.08
N GLY A 380 -0.89 -5.05 7.09
CA GLY A 380 0.48 -5.57 6.96
C GLY A 380 0.57 -7.06 6.67
N SER A 381 1.59 -7.46 5.92
CA SER A 381 1.90 -8.88 5.64
C SER A 381 2.13 -9.71 6.90
N ALA A 382 2.59 -9.08 7.98
CA ALA A 382 2.75 -9.72 9.28
C ALA A 382 1.45 -10.34 9.82
N GLY A 383 0.27 -9.83 9.39
CA GLY A 383 -1.02 -10.44 9.66
C GLY A 383 -1.14 -11.81 9.01
N PHE A 384 -0.85 -11.94 7.71
CA PHE A 384 -0.92 -13.23 7.04
C PHE A 384 0.15 -14.21 7.54
N GLU A 385 1.36 -13.72 7.81
CA GLU A 385 2.42 -14.49 8.43
C GLU A 385 2.02 -15.04 9.83
N ALA A 386 1.21 -14.28 10.58
CA ALA A 386 0.66 -14.72 11.86
C ALA A 386 -0.40 -15.82 11.70
N ILE A 387 -1.28 -15.72 10.70
CA ILE A 387 -2.27 -16.75 10.39
C ILE A 387 -1.59 -18.08 10.08
N LEU A 388 -0.54 -18.06 9.25
CA LEU A 388 0.25 -19.25 8.93
C LEU A 388 0.94 -19.87 10.16
N ARG A 389 1.16 -19.07 11.22
CA ARG A 389 1.67 -19.52 12.53
C ARG A 389 0.56 -19.77 13.55
N SER A 390 -0.65 -20.05 13.09
CA SER A 390 -1.82 -20.35 13.92
C SER A 390 -2.18 -19.24 14.93
N LYS A 391 -1.94 -17.97 14.56
CA LYS A 391 -2.36 -16.81 15.37
C LYS A 391 -3.53 -16.11 14.71
N PRO A 392 -4.62 -15.80 15.46
CA PRO A 392 -5.70 -14.97 14.94
C PRO A 392 -5.22 -13.55 14.70
N VAL A 393 -5.85 -12.86 13.74
CA VAL A 393 -5.44 -11.53 13.31
C VAL A 393 -6.60 -10.56 13.35
N ILE A 394 -6.35 -9.41 13.95
CA ILE A 394 -7.25 -8.26 13.96
C ILE A 394 -6.75 -7.27 12.90
N ILE A 395 -7.59 -6.94 11.94
CA ILE A 395 -7.26 -5.97 10.90
C ILE A 395 -8.13 -4.73 10.98
N PHE A 396 -7.54 -3.57 10.65
CA PHE A 396 -8.21 -2.27 10.67
C PHE A 396 -8.40 -1.67 9.28
N GLY A 397 -7.92 -2.33 8.24
CA GLY A 397 -8.04 -1.97 6.84
C GLY A 397 -8.50 -3.15 5.99
N HIS A 398 -8.14 -3.09 4.71
CA HIS A 398 -8.57 -4.06 3.70
C HIS A 398 -7.37 -4.74 3.02
N PRO A 399 -6.61 -5.63 3.72
CA PRO A 399 -5.56 -6.41 3.07
C PRO A 399 -6.18 -7.49 2.18
N TRP A 400 -5.40 -7.98 1.21
CA TRP A 400 -5.83 -9.03 0.30
C TRP A 400 -6.33 -10.31 1.02
N TYR A 401 -5.84 -10.59 2.22
CA TYR A 401 -6.20 -11.75 3.03
C TYR A 401 -7.38 -11.51 4.00
N GLN A 402 -8.13 -10.42 3.85
CA GLN A 402 -9.20 -10.02 4.79
C GLN A 402 -10.33 -11.06 4.93
N TYR A 403 -10.53 -11.93 3.93
CA TYR A 403 -11.55 -12.99 3.96
C TYR A 403 -11.03 -14.34 4.47
N CYS A 404 -9.75 -14.40 4.84
CA CYS A 404 -9.16 -15.64 5.33
C CYS A 404 -9.71 -15.99 6.71
N HIS A 405 -9.83 -17.33 6.98
CA HIS A 405 -10.17 -17.81 8.31
C HIS A 405 -9.21 -17.23 9.37
N ALA A 406 -9.76 -16.90 10.54
CA ALA A 406 -9.03 -16.26 11.65
C ALA A 406 -8.60 -14.79 11.43
N VAL A 407 -9.12 -14.14 10.41
CA VAL A 407 -8.98 -12.69 10.21
C VAL A 407 -10.27 -12.00 10.63
N PHE A 408 -10.13 -11.00 11.49
CA PHE A 408 -11.25 -10.24 12.03
C PHE A 408 -11.07 -8.76 11.72
N ARG A 409 -11.90 -8.23 10.83
CA ARG A 409 -11.91 -6.80 10.54
C ARG A 409 -12.71 -6.06 11.61
N VAL A 410 -12.13 -5.00 12.16
CA VAL A 410 -12.76 -4.16 13.18
C VAL A 410 -12.77 -2.70 12.73
N GLY A 411 -13.85 -1.99 13.10
CA GLY A 411 -14.01 -0.57 12.78
C GLY A 411 -14.00 0.34 14.02
N GLY A 412 -13.95 -0.23 15.24
CA GLY A 412 -13.99 0.53 16.47
C GLY A 412 -13.95 -0.36 17.70
N VAL A 413 -14.15 0.26 18.87
CA VAL A 413 -13.99 -0.39 20.17
C VAL A 413 -14.93 -1.59 20.34
N GLU A 414 -16.21 -1.47 20.01
CA GLU A 414 -17.20 -2.54 20.27
C GLU A 414 -16.89 -3.79 19.42
N SER A 415 -16.68 -3.63 18.11
CA SER A 415 -16.28 -4.76 17.24
C SER A 415 -14.94 -5.38 17.67
N CYS A 416 -14.02 -4.58 18.18
CA CYS A 416 -12.75 -5.08 18.69
C CYS A 416 -12.92 -5.88 20.00
N LYS A 417 -13.80 -5.45 20.91
CA LYS A 417 -14.17 -6.20 22.13
C LYS A 417 -14.77 -7.57 21.81
N GLU A 418 -15.67 -7.64 20.83
CA GLU A 418 -16.25 -8.90 20.38
C GLU A 418 -15.19 -9.90 19.88
N VAL A 419 -14.24 -9.40 19.07
CA VAL A 419 -13.13 -10.21 18.58
C VAL A 419 -12.21 -10.63 19.73
N PHE A 420 -11.87 -9.70 20.62
CA PHE A 420 -11.06 -10.00 21.80
C PHE A 420 -11.70 -11.09 22.65
N GLN A 421 -13.01 -11.05 22.87
CA GLN A 421 -13.72 -12.06 23.64
C GLN A 421 -13.65 -13.45 22.94
N LYS A 422 -13.74 -13.51 21.61
CA LYS A 422 -13.54 -14.78 20.87
C LYS A 422 -12.15 -15.35 21.11
N ILE A 423 -11.11 -14.49 21.08
CA ILE A 423 -9.72 -14.91 21.31
C ILE A 423 -9.54 -15.42 22.75
N VAL A 424 -10.08 -14.71 23.74
CA VAL A 424 -10.04 -15.10 25.16
C VAL A 424 -10.75 -16.45 25.41
N ASN A 425 -11.85 -16.69 24.69
CA ASN A 425 -12.60 -17.95 24.75
C ASN A 425 -11.94 -19.12 24.00
N GLY A 426 -10.70 -18.95 23.55
CA GLY A 426 -9.91 -20.05 22.97
C GLY A 426 -10.13 -20.25 21.48
N PHE A 427 -10.41 -19.19 20.71
CA PHE A 427 -10.47 -19.28 19.25
C PHE A 427 -9.18 -19.90 18.70
N SER A 428 -9.32 -20.94 17.88
CA SER A 428 -8.22 -21.63 17.23
C SER A 428 -8.23 -21.43 15.72
N VAL A 429 -7.04 -21.37 15.14
CA VAL A 429 -6.84 -21.22 13.69
C VAL A 429 -6.88 -22.59 13.03
N ASP A 430 -7.78 -22.78 12.08
CA ASP A 430 -7.93 -24.02 11.30
C ASP A 430 -7.06 -23.92 10.03
N GLN A 431 -6.00 -24.71 9.98
CA GLN A 431 -5.04 -24.71 8.87
C GLN A 431 -5.67 -25.21 7.55
N GLN A 432 -6.67 -26.12 7.62
CA GLN A 432 -7.37 -26.57 6.42
C GLN A 432 -8.11 -25.41 5.74
N LYS A 433 -8.75 -24.56 6.52
CA LYS A 433 -9.43 -23.37 5.99
C LYS A 433 -8.47 -22.35 5.39
N ILE A 434 -7.23 -22.29 5.88
CA ILE A 434 -6.19 -21.44 5.30
C ILE A 434 -5.77 -21.99 3.94
N ILE A 435 -5.56 -23.31 3.80
CA ILE A 435 -5.25 -23.94 2.52
C ILE A 435 -6.38 -23.71 1.52
N ASN A 436 -7.64 -23.86 1.94
CA ASN A 436 -8.80 -23.60 1.09
C ASN A 436 -8.86 -22.14 0.63
N TYR A 437 -8.51 -21.19 1.51
CA TYR A 437 -8.40 -19.78 1.17
C TYR A 437 -7.28 -19.53 0.14
N LEU A 438 -6.10 -20.12 0.38
CA LEU A 438 -4.97 -19.99 -0.56
C LEU A 438 -5.31 -20.60 -1.93
N LYS A 439 -6.10 -21.66 -1.98
CA LYS A 439 -6.56 -22.22 -3.26
C LYS A 439 -7.48 -21.26 -4.01
N ALA A 440 -8.45 -20.63 -3.32
CA ALA A 440 -9.29 -19.62 -3.95
C ALA A 440 -8.48 -18.40 -4.44
N PHE A 441 -7.47 -17.99 -3.68
CA PHE A 441 -6.54 -16.94 -4.08
C PHE A 441 -5.68 -17.37 -5.28
N ASP A 442 -5.19 -18.61 -5.31
CA ASP A 442 -4.42 -19.18 -6.43
C ASP A 442 -5.23 -19.17 -7.73
N ASP A 443 -6.51 -19.55 -7.64
CA ASP A 443 -7.42 -19.63 -8.80
C ASP A 443 -7.68 -18.28 -9.49
N VAL A 444 -7.54 -17.16 -8.76
CA VAL A 444 -7.89 -15.81 -9.27
C VAL A 444 -6.71 -14.84 -9.34
N SER A 445 -5.53 -15.24 -8.89
CA SER A 445 -4.32 -14.44 -8.97
C SER A 445 -3.36 -14.99 -10.00
N VAL A 446 -2.63 -14.12 -10.67
CA VAL A 446 -1.61 -14.50 -11.66
C VAL A 446 -0.23 -14.08 -11.18
N GLN A 447 0.81 -14.87 -11.53
CA GLN A 447 2.19 -14.49 -11.21
C GLN A 447 2.60 -13.25 -11.98
N GLY A 448 3.26 -12.32 -11.31
CA GLY A 448 3.84 -11.13 -11.92
C GLY A 448 3.68 -9.87 -11.10
N PHE A 449 3.92 -8.74 -11.77
CA PHE A 449 3.85 -7.39 -11.23
C PHE A 449 3.01 -6.53 -12.15
N ALA A 450 2.01 -5.84 -11.61
CA ALA A 450 1.21 -4.92 -12.39
C ALA A 450 1.92 -3.56 -12.62
N ALA A 451 2.80 -3.15 -11.71
CA ALA A 451 3.51 -1.87 -11.77
C ALA A 451 4.96 -2.02 -11.32
N ILE A 452 5.79 -2.60 -12.16
CA ILE A 452 7.23 -2.73 -11.92
C ILE A 452 7.99 -1.65 -12.71
N SER A 453 8.98 -1.00 -12.09
CA SER A 453 9.89 -0.14 -12.83
C SER A 453 10.90 -0.98 -13.62
N GLN A 454 11.34 -0.49 -14.78
CA GLN A 454 12.35 -1.18 -15.59
C GLN A 454 13.61 -1.54 -14.78
N PRO A 455 14.21 -0.65 -13.95
CA PRO A 455 15.34 -1.01 -13.11
C PRO A 455 15.05 -2.14 -12.12
N MET A 456 13.81 -2.26 -11.66
CA MET A 456 13.40 -3.34 -10.76
C MET A 456 13.20 -4.65 -11.54
N ALA A 457 12.62 -4.60 -12.74
CA ALA A 457 12.49 -5.76 -13.63
C ALA A 457 13.86 -6.35 -14.04
N GLU A 458 14.80 -5.49 -14.42
CA GLU A 458 16.18 -5.89 -14.76
C GLU A 458 16.87 -6.57 -13.56
N ARG A 459 16.72 -6.02 -12.37
CA ARG A 459 17.28 -6.57 -11.15
C ARG A 459 16.69 -7.93 -10.78
N LEU A 460 15.39 -8.11 -10.99
CA LEU A 460 14.70 -9.38 -10.78
C LEU A 460 14.88 -10.35 -11.94
N LYS A 461 15.64 -9.96 -12.97
CA LYS A 461 15.85 -10.74 -14.21
C LYS A 461 14.54 -11.16 -14.88
N LYS A 462 13.50 -10.30 -14.78
CA LYS A 462 12.19 -10.52 -15.39
C LYS A 462 12.04 -9.68 -16.65
N SER A 463 11.44 -10.25 -17.68
CA SER A 463 11.22 -9.54 -18.96
C SER A 463 10.13 -8.47 -18.82
N GLY A 464 9.21 -8.63 -17.88
CA GLY A 464 8.00 -7.84 -17.73
C GLY A 464 6.98 -8.04 -18.86
N ARG A 465 7.34 -8.73 -19.93
CA ARG A 465 6.45 -9.02 -21.07
C ARG A 465 5.51 -10.18 -20.75
N GLU A 466 6.04 -11.23 -20.13
CA GLU A 466 5.26 -12.39 -19.70
C GLU A 466 4.25 -11.99 -18.63
N GLU A 467 4.69 -11.21 -17.66
CA GLU A 467 3.80 -10.67 -16.61
C GLU A 467 2.69 -9.79 -17.20
N MET A 468 3.01 -8.98 -18.22
CA MET A 468 2.02 -8.16 -18.90
C MET A 468 1.06 -9.02 -19.71
N GLN A 469 1.52 -10.11 -20.33
CA GLN A 469 0.65 -11.05 -21.03
C GLN A 469 -0.36 -11.69 -20.10
N ASN A 470 0.06 -12.12 -18.90
CA ASN A 470 -0.85 -12.64 -17.87
C ASN A 470 -1.92 -11.62 -17.46
N ILE A 471 -1.54 -10.35 -17.36
CA ILE A 471 -2.49 -9.26 -17.08
C ILE A 471 -3.49 -9.09 -18.22
N ILE A 472 -3.04 -9.09 -19.46
CA ILE A 472 -3.90 -8.96 -20.66
C ILE A 472 -4.91 -10.11 -20.71
N GLU A 473 -4.45 -11.34 -20.50
CA GLU A 473 -5.30 -12.54 -20.48
C GLU A 473 -6.34 -12.54 -19.35
N THR A 474 -6.02 -11.88 -18.24
CA THR A 474 -6.95 -11.70 -17.12
C THR A 474 -7.95 -10.56 -17.39
N LEU A 475 -7.48 -9.47 -17.99
CA LEU A 475 -8.25 -8.24 -18.18
C LEU A 475 -9.28 -8.34 -19.32
N LEU A 476 -8.87 -8.85 -20.48
CA LEU A 476 -9.71 -8.83 -21.67
C LEU A 476 -11.05 -9.60 -21.50
N PRO A 477 -11.08 -10.81 -20.91
CA PRO A 477 -12.34 -11.51 -20.66
C PRO A 477 -13.26 -10.74 -19.72
N GLU A 478 -12.71 -9.99 -18.76
CA GLU A 478 -13.50 -9.19 -17.85
C GLU A 478 -14.12 -7.97 -18.55
N LEU A 479 -13.39 -7.33 -19.45
CA LEU A 479 -13.92 -6.23 -20.24
C LEU A 479 -15.07 -6.67 -21.17
N VAL A 480 -15.03 -7.89 -21.70
CA VAL A 480 -16.12 -8.45 -22.55
C VAL A 480 -17.42 -8.58 -21.77
N LYS A 481 -17.39 -8.95 -20.48
CA LYS A 481 -18.60 -9.03 -19.63
C LYS A 481 -19.32 -7.68 -19.48
N TYR A 482 -18.63 -6.58 -19.78
CA TYR A 482 -19.14 -5.23 -19.65
C TYR A 482 -19.42 -4.53 -21.00
N SER A 483 -19.11 -5.20 -22.12
CA SER A 483 -19.41 -4.71 -23.49
C SER A 483 -20.86 -5.03 -23.92
#